data_a4b7d8679cee83f79d777dc66699b71d
#
_entry.id   a4b7d8679cee83f79d777dc66699b71d
#
_cell.length_a   1.000
_cell.length_b   1.000
_cell.length_c   1.000
_cell.angle_alpha   90.00
_cell.angle_beta   90.00
_cell.angle_gamma   90.00
#
_symmetry.space_group_name_H-M   'P 1'
#
loop_
_entity.id
_entity.type
_entity.pdbx_description
1 polymer ?
#
loop_
_entity_poly.entity_id
_entity_poly.type
_entity_poly.pdbx_seq_one_letter_code
_entity_poly.pdbx_strand_id
1 'polypeptide(L)'
;VAIHKQHVVFCLDRAGLVGEDGPTHHGAFDLAFLRSIPNIIVSSPLNEHELRKLMYTAQLPDMGPFAIRYPRGRGVMVDWECPLEKIEIGKGQCLKDGKDIAVLTIGPIGNTATQAIASAEAKSGKSIAHYDLRFLKPLDEEMLDEIGKKFKNIVTIEDGVLKGGMGSAILEFMSDQGYT
;
A
#
# COMPACT_ATOMS: atom_id res chain seq x y z
N VAL A 1 -15.37 -7.53 -15.83
CA VAL A 1 -15.61 -6.49 -14.80
C VAL A 1 -14.83 -5.22 -15.14
N ALA A 2 -13.49 -5.23 -15.12
CA ALA A 2 -12.67 -4.02 -15.24
C ALA A 2 -12.82 -3.29 -16.58
N ILE A 3 -12.78 -4.00 -17.72
CA ILE A 3 -12.97 -3.42 -19.05
C ILE A 3 -14.34 -2.70 -19.17
N HIS A 4 -15.36 -3.30 -18.56
CA HIS A 4 -16.73 -2.73 -18.56
C HIS A 4 -16.98 -1.72 -17.44
N LYS A 5 -15.96 -1.39 -16.63
CA LYS A 5 -16.03 -0.46 -15.49
C LYS A 5 -17.19 -0.79 -14.51
N GLN A 6 -17.50 -2.08 -14.35
CA GLN A 6 -18.59 -2.49 -13.46
C GLN A 6 -18.19 -2.26 -11.99
N HIS A 7 -19.14 -1.77 -11.20
CA HIS A 7 -18.96 -1.57 -9.77
C HIS A 7 -18.99 -2.93 -9.04
N VAL A 8 -17.80 -3.49 -8.83
CA VAL A 8 -17.57 -4.75 -8.12
C VAL A 8 -16.45 -4.56 -7.13
N VAL A 9 -16.61 -5.01 -5.89
CA VAL A 9 -15.57 -4.99 -4.87
C VAL A 9 -14.97 -6.38 -4.74
N PHE A 10 -13.67 -6.49 -4.96
CA PHE A 10 -12.89 -7.70 -4.75
C PHE A 10 -12.22 -7.64 -3.39
N CYS A 11 -12.68 -8.48 -2.46
CA CYS A 11 -12.08 -8.64 -1.14
C CYS A 11 -11.07 -9.79 -1.21
N LEU A 12 -9.79 -9.45 -1.33
CA LEU A 12 -8.68 -10.40 -1.49
C LEU A 12 -8.03 -10.65 -0.14
N ASP A 13 -8.42 -11.71 0.51
CA ASP A 13 -7.77 -12.17 1.74
C ASP A 13 -6.44 -12.89 1.45
N ARG A 14 -5.70 -13.24 2.49
CA ARG A 14 -4.41 -13.95 2.40
C ARG A 14 -3.32 -13.17 1.66
N ALA A 15 -3.32 -11.85 1.79
CA ALA A 15 -2.24 -11.02 1.29
C ALA A 15 -0.88 -11.48 1.86
N GLY A 16 0.13 -11.59 0.99
CA GLY A 16 1.47 -12.01 1.37
C GLY A 16 1.61 -13.51 1.66
N LEU A 17 2.49 -13.87 2.58
CA LEU A 17 2.74 -15.25 2.99
C LEU A 17 1.78 -15.67 4.11
N VAL A 18 1.15 -16.81 3.98
CA VAL A 18 0.08 -17.29 4.89
C VAL A 18 0.44 -18.56 5.68
N GLY A 19 1.71 -18.94 5.71
CA GLY A 19 2.22 -19.99 6.58
C GLY A 19 1.49 -21.33 6.43
N GLU A 20 0.64 -21.66 7.40
CA GLU A 20 -0.06 -22.95 7.50
C GLU A 20 -0.95 -23.30 6.29
N ASP A 21 -1.49 -22.31 5.59
CA ASP A 21 -2.33 -22.55 4.42
C ASP A 21 -1.52 -23.07 3.21
N GLY A 22 -0.19 -22.94 3.27
CA GLY A 22 0.72 -23.45 2.25
C GLY A 22 0.83 -22.58 0.99
N PRO A 23 1.71 -22.98 0.05
CA PRO A 23 2.13 -22.13 -1.07
C PRO A 23 1.01 -21.81 -2.07
N THR A 24 -0.03 -22.63 -2.15
CA THR A 24 -1.16 -22.42 -3.06
C THR A 24 -2.11 -21.29 -2.64
N HIS A 25 -1.93 -20.80 -1.40
CA HIS A 25 -2.77 -19.76 -0.81
C HIS A 25 -2.03 -18.42 -0.60
N HIS A 26 -0.76 -18.34 -0.93
CA HIS A 26 -0.01 -17.10 -0.78
C HIS A 26 -0.51 -16.03 -1.74
N GLY A 27 -0.90 -14.87 -1.22
CA GLY A 27 -1.27 -13.67 -1.97
C GLY A 27 -0.03 -12.81 -2.32
N ALA A 28 1.03 -13.44 -2.84
CA ALA A 28 2.27 -12.75 -3.15
C ALA A 28 2.25 -12.03 -4.51
N PHE A 29 1.43 -12.48 -5.44
CA PHE A 29 1.42 -12.00 -6.84
C PHE A 29 0.31 -11.01 -7.14
N ASP A 30 -0.63 -10.82 -6.24
CA ASP A 30 -1.86 -10.05 -6.45
C ASP A 30 -1.60 -8.57 -6.78
N LEU A 31 -0.70 -7.90 -6.08
CA LEU A 31 -0.30 -6.53 -6.42
C LEU A 31 0.24 -6.45 -7.86
N ALA A 32 1.11 -7.38 -8.25
CA ALA A 32 1.75 -7.37 -9.55
C ALA A 32 0.77 -7.58 -10.71
N PHE A 33 -0.14 -8.56 -10.63
CA PHE A 33 -1.08 -8.78 -11.73
C PHE A 33 -2.24 -7.79 -11.73
N LEU A 34 -2.73 -7.35 -10.57
CA LEU A 34 -3.85 -6.40 -10.50
C LEU A 34 -3.48 -5.03 -11.08
N ARG A 35 -2.24 -4.56 -10.87
CA ARG A 35 -1.84 -3.25 -11.39
C ARG A 35 -1.84 -3.17 -12.92
N SER A 36 -1.68 -4.29 -13.61
CA SER A 36 -1.72 -4.34 -15.08
C SER A 36 -3.15 -4.26 -15.66
N ILE A 37 -4.18 -4.53 -14.84
CA ILE A 37 -5.57 -4.53 -15.28
C ILE A 37 -6.08 -3.08 -15.39
N PRO A 38 -6.70 -2.69 -16.54
CA PRO A 38 -7.21 -1.32 -16.69
C PRO A 38 -8.42 -1.05 -15.79
N ASN A 39 -8.63 0.23 -15.43
CA ASN A 39 -9.79 0.74 -14.70
C ASN A 39 -10.06 0.15 -13.31
N ILE A 40 -9.19 -0.69 -12.75
CA ILE A 40 -9.33 -1.23 -11.40
C ILE A 40 -8.59 -0.36 -10.39
N ILE A 41 -9.22 -0.10 -9.26
CA ILE A 41 -8.56 0.48 -8.08
C ILE A 41 -7.95 -0.65 -7.28
N VAL A 42 -6.68 -0.53 -6.87
CA VAL A 42 -5.97 -1.54 -6.08
C VAL A 42 -5.48 -0.91 -4.78
N SER A 43 -5.97 -1.41 -3.66
CA SER A 43 -5.65 -0.89 -2.33
C SER A 43 -5.23 -2.00 -1.36
N SER A 44 -4.46 -1.62 -0.34
CA SER A 44 -4.12 -2.49 0.78
C SER A 44 -4.09 -1.67 2.07
N PRO A 45 -5.03 -1.91 3.00
CA PRO A 45 -5.12 -1.16 4.25
C PRO A 45 -3.95 -1.47 5.19
N LEU A 46 -3.48 -0.46 5.91
CA LEU A 46 -2.46 -0.60 6.95
C LEU A 46 -2.97 -1.36 8.19
N ASN A 47 -4.24 -1.13 8.54
CA ASN A 47 -4.89 -1.66 9.75
C ASN A 47 -6.42 -1.79 9.56
N GLU A 48 -7.11 -2.19 10.62
CA GLU A 48 -8.55 -2.43 10.62
C GLU A 48 -9.38 -1.16 10.40
N HIS A 49 -8.94 -0.01 10.90
CA HIS A 49 -9.61 1.27 10.64
C HIS A 49 -9.58 1.60 9.15
N GLU A 50 -8.43 1.43 8.51
CA GLU A 50 -8.32 1.67 7.07
C GLU A 50 -9.10 0.63 6.25
N LEU A 51 -9.07 -0.64 6.65
CA LEU A 51 -9.89 -1.66 6.01
C LEU A 51 -11.36 -1.29 6.04
N ARG A 52 -11.87 -0.87 7.21
CA ARG A 52 -13.26 -0.44 7.39
C ARG A 52 -13.62 0.75 6.50
N LYS A 53 -12.75 1.76 6.44
CA LYS A 53 -12.93 2.94 5.59
C LYS A 53 -12.83 2.62 4.10
N LEU A 54 -11.90 1.74 3.69
CA LEU A 54 -11.78 1.29 2.30
C LEU A 54 -13.00 0.47 1.88
N MET A 55 -13.49 -0.44 2.73
CA MET A 55 -14.72 -1.20 2.48
C MET A 55 -15.94 -0.29 2.32
N TYR A 56 -16.05 0.75 3.13
CA TYR A 56 -17.09 1.77 2.97
C TYR A 56 -16.92 2.55 1.68
N THR A 57 -15.70 3.04 1.40
CA THR A 57 -15.39 3.83 0.20
C THR A 57 -15.70 3.06 -1.08
N ALA A 58 -15.33 1.78 -1.13
CA ALA A 58 -15.55 0.92 -2.29
C ALA A 58 -17.03 0.68 -2.63
N GLN A 59 -17.95 0.91 -1.69
CA GLN A 59 -19.39 0.76 -1.90
C GLN A 59 -20.08 2.05 -2.36
N LEU A 60 -19.37 3.18 -2.35
CA LEU A 60 -19.95 4.45 -2.78
C LEU A 60 -20.24 4.44 -4.30
N PRO A 61 -21.22 5.22 -4.77
CA PRO A 61 -21.53 5.30 -6.19
C PRO A 61 -20.30 5.66 -7.04
N ASP A 62 -20.27 5.14 -8.26
CA ASP A 62 -19.27 5.47 -9.29
C ASP A 62 -17.80 5.09 -9.00
N MET A 63 -17.56 4.23 -8.00
CA MET A 63 -16.20 3.79 -7.66
C MET A 63 -15.57 2.84 -8.70
N GLY A 64 -16.36 2.21 -9.58
CA GLY A 64 -15.86 1.21 -10.53
C GLY A 64 -15.37 -0.08 -9.84
N PRO A 65 -14.58 -0.93 -10.52
CA PRO A 65 -14.01 -2.13 -9.90
C PRO A 65 -12.93 -1.75 -8.89
N PHE A 66 -13.05 -2.33 -7.70
CA PHE A 66 -12.20 -1.99 -6.55
C PHE A 66 -11.66 -3.27 -5.89
N ALA A 67 -10.34 -3.42 -5.82
CA ALA A 67 -9.68 -4.52 -5.12
C ALA A 67 -9.12 -4.03 -3.78
N ILE A 68 -9.50 -4.69 -2.70
CA ILE A 68 -8.99 -4.47 -1.35
C ILE A 68 -8.26 -5.74 -0.93
N ARG A 69 -6.96 -5.64 -0.74
CA ARG A 69 -6.06 -6.73 -0.39
C ARG A 69 -5.69 -6.67 1.08
N TYR A 70 -5.96 -7.72 1.85
CA TYR A 70 -5.68 -7.78 3.28
C TYR A 70 -5.19 -9.17 3.71
N PRO A 71 -4.42 -9.30 4.81
CA PRO A 71 -3.85 -10.57 5.25
C PRO A 71 -4.89 -11.47 5.92
N ARG A 72 -4.55 -12.75 6.06
CA ARG A 72 -5.20 -13.66 6.98
C ARG A 72 -4.50 -13.59 8.34
N GLY A 73 -5.26 -13.43 9.41
CA GLY A 73 -4.72 -13.41 10.77
C GLY A 73 -5.53 -12.54 11.72
N ARG A 74 -4.97 -12.32 12.88
CA ARG A 74 -5.54 -11.36 13.85
C ARG A 74 -5.10 -9.96 13.46
N GLY A 75 -6.00 -9.00 13.63
CA GLY A 75 -5.71 -7.61 13.46
C GLY A 75 -4.74 -7.05 14.49
N VAL A 76 -4.23 -5.87 14.24
CA VAL A 76 -3.30 -5.16 15.14
C VAL A 76 -4.03 -4.23 16.11
N MET A 77 -5.30 -3.90 15.83
CA MET A 77 -6.10 -2.98 16.63
C MET A 77 -7.14 -3.74 17.45
N VAL A 78 -7.14 -3.49 18.76
CA VAL A 78 -8.18 -4.01 19.67
C VAL A 78 -9.50 -3.27 19.43
N ASP A 79 -9.42 -1.95 19.25
CA ASP A 79 -10.54 -1.04 19.05
C ASP A 79 -10.64 -0.71 17.55
N TRP A 80 -11.14 -1.66 16.78
CA TRP A 80 -11.22 -1.55 15.31
C TRP A 80 -12.41 -0.73 14.80
N GLU A 81 -13.41 -0.48 15.65
CA GLU A 81 -14.56 0.33 15.27
C GLU A 81 -14.19 1.81 15.16
N CYS A 82 -14.44 2.38 14.01
CA CYS A 82 -14.25 3.81 13.76
C CYS A 82 -15.41 4.33 12.89
N PRO A 83 -15.61 5.66 12.80
CA PRO A 83 -16.58 6.23 11.88
C PRO A 83 -16.33 5.77 10.44
N LEU A 84 -17.42 5.57 9.69
CA LEU A 84 -17.39 5.29 8.26
C LEU A 84 -17.07 6.58 7.52
N GLU A 85 -15.85 6.72 7.06
CA GLU A 85 -15.35 7.89 6.34
C GLU A 85 -14.81 7.46 4.98
N LYS A 86 -15.05 8.29 3.97
CA LYS A 86 -14.48 8.09 2.64
C LYS A 86 -12.97 8.34 2.67
N ILE A 87 -12.21 7.41 2.13
CA ILE A 87 -10.79 7.61 1.80
C ILE A 87 -10.71 8.17 0.38
N GLU A 88 -9.92 9.21 0.18
CA GLU A 88 -9.64 9.75 -1.14
C GLU A 88 -8.82 8.75 -1.95
N ILE A 89 -9.34 8.41 -3.15
CA ILE A 89 -8.72 7.40 -4.01
C ILE A 89 -7.36 7.89 -4.51
N GLY A 90 -6.36 7.02 -4.42
CA GLY A 90 -5.01 7.33 -4.87
C GLY A 90 -4.23 8.25 -3.93
N LYS A 91 -4.69 8.47 -2.70
CA LYS A 91 -3.96 9.27 -1.71
C LYS A 91 -3.32 8.39 -0.63
N GLY A 92 -2.00 8.47 -0.56
CA GLY A 92 -1.20 7.90 0.51
C GLY A 92 -1.21 8.75 1.77
N GLN A 93 -0.37 8.40 2.73
CA GLN A 93 -0.20 9.16 3.97
C GLN A 93 1.24 9.14 4.47
N CYS A 94 1.68 10.25 5.04
CA CYS A 94 2.91 10.30 5.80
C CYS A 94 2.65 9.81 7.23
N LEU A 95 3.23 8.67 7.59
CA LEU A 95 3.13 8.10 8.94
C LEU A 95 4.15 8.73 9.90
N LYS A 96 5.30 9.13 9.36
CA LYS A 96 6.40 9.75 10.10
C LYS A 96 7.25 10.61 9.18
N ASP A 97 7.56 11.81 9.59
CA ASP A 97 8.52 12.67 8.91
C ASP A 97 9.97 12.23 9.10
N GLY A 98 10.82 12.58 8.14
CA GLY A 98 12.26 12.33 8.16
C GLY A 98 13.00 13.16 7.12
N LYS A 99 14.36 13.04 7.11
CA LYS A 99 15.22 13.90 6.28
C LYS A 99 16.22 13.14 5.41
N ASP A 100 16.65 11.94 5.82
CA ASP A 100 17.78 11.24 5.18
C ASP A 100 17.32 10.12 4.24
N ILE A 101 16.28 9.39 4.60
CA ILE A 101 15.78 8.22 3.88
C ILE A 101 14.25 8.25 3.90
N ALA A 102 13.61 7.94 2.78
CA ALA A 102 12.18 7.66 2.73
C ALA A 102 11.94 6.15 2.68
N VAL A 103 11.09 5.62 3.57
CA VAL A 103 10.57 4.25 3.52
C VAL A 103 9.12 4.31 3.05
N LEU A 104 8.81 3.60 1.98
CA LEU A 104 7.48 3.50 1.41
C LEU A 104 6.95 2.08 1.62
N THR A 105 5.76 1.98 2.16
CA THR A 105 5.10 0.70 2.44
C THR A 105 3.72 0.65 1.82
N ILE A 106 3.14 -0.53 1.70
CA ILE A 106 1.74 -0.73 1.35
C ILE A 106 1.14 -1.87 2.18
N GLY A 107 0.05 -1.59 2.86
CA GLY A 107 -0.65 -2.57 3.67
C GLY A 107 0.01 -2.88 5.03
N PRO A 108 -0.39 -3.98 5.70
CA PRO A 108 -0.03 -4.25 7.09
C PRO A 108 1.46 -4.41 7.40
N ILE A 109 2.28 -4.71 6.40
CA ILE A 109 3.75 -4.74 6.55
C ILE A 109 4.31 -3.39 7.04
N GLY A 110 3.58 -2.29 6.79
CA GLY A 110 3.90 -0.98 7.31
C GLY A 110 4.00 -0.93 8.84
N ASN A 111 3.19 -1.71 9.56
CA ASN A 111 3.27 -1.78 11.03
C ASN A 111 4.62 -2.36 11.49
N THR A 112 5.11 -3.40 10.81
CA THR A 112 6.44 -3.99 11.08
C THR A 112 7.55 -3.02 10.67
N ALA A 113 7.38 -2.32 9.54
CA ALA A 113 8.32 -1.32 9.07
C ALA A 113 8.49 -0.17 10.08
N THR A 114 7.40 0.28 10.72
CA THR A 114 7.46 1.30 11.77
C THR A 114 8.42 0.93 12.91
N GLN A 115 8.37 -0.31 13.36
CA GLN A 115 9.27 -0.81 14.42
C GLN A 115 10.73 -0.93 13.92
N ALA A 116 10.90 -1.40 12.69
CA ALA A 116 12.21 -1.52 12.07
C ALA A 116 12.87 -0.15 11.84
N ILE A 117 12.10 0.86 11.44
CA ILE A 117 12.55 2.24 11.27
C ILE A 117 13.07 2.80 12.59
N ALA A 118 12.32 2.68 13.69
CA ALA A 118 12.76 3.14 15.01
C ALA A 118 14.08 2.50 15.43
N SER A 119 14.24 1.19 15.19
CA SER A 119 15.47 0.46 15.48
C SER A 119 16.64 0.92 14.59
N ALA A 120 16.38 1.19 13.32
CA ALA A 120 17.38 1.66 12.35
C ALA A 120 17.86 3.08 12.69
N GLU A 121 16.95 3.98 13.07
CA GLU A 121 17.28 5.34 13.50
C GLU A 121 18.17 5.32 14.75
N ALA A 122 17.81 4.52 15.76
CA ALA A 122 18.60 4.38 16.99
C ALA A 122 20.04 3.89 16.74
N LYS A 123 20.24 3.02 15.73
CA LYS A 123 21.56 2.47 15.38
C LYS A 123 22.37 3.38 14.45
N SER A 124 21.74 4.07 13.54
CA SER A 124 22.41 4.81 12.46
C SER A 124 22.52 6.31 12.71
N GLY A 125 21.69 6.87 13.61
CA GLY A 125 21.53 8.31 13.78
C GLY A 125 20.86 9.02 12.58
N LYS A 126 20.34 8.26 11.61
CA LYS A 126 19.62 8.79 10.44
C LYS A 126 18.18 9.13 10.81
N SER A 127 17.63 10.15 10.17
CA SER A 127 16.22 10.53 10.26
C SER A 127 15.45 9.93 9.10
N ILE A 128 14.56 8.97 9.38
CA ILE A 128 13.89 8.15 8.37
C ILE A 128 12.42 8.53 8.31
N ALA A 129 11.95 8.95 7.12
CA ALA A 129 10.54 9.17 6.85
C ALA A 129 9.83 7.84 6.55
N HIS A 130 8.55 7.74 6.90
CA HIS A 130 7.72 6.58 6.60
C HIS A 130 6.41 7.02 5.94
N TYR A 131 6.15 6.47 4.77
CA TYR A 131 4.93 6.71 3.99
C TYR A 131 4.20 5.40 3.74
N ASP A 132 2.88 5.42 3.89
CA ASP A 132 2.00 4.33 3.47
C ASP A 132 1.27 4.73 2.19
N LEU A 133 1.43 3.96 1.13
CA LEU A 133 0.82 4.25 -0.16
C LEU A 133 -0.69 4.07 -0.18
N ARG A 134 -1.26 3.22 0.67
CA ARG A 134 -2.68 2.80 0.67
C ARG A 134 -3.15 2.23 -0.68
N PHE A 135 -2.79 2.87 -1.78
CA PHE A 135 -3.18 2.50 -3.13
C PHE A 135 -1.95 2.20 -3.99
N LEU A 136 -1.98 1.05 -4.65
CA LEU A 136 -1.04 0.75 -5.72
C LEU A 136 -1.55 1.31 -7.06
N LYS A 137 -2.87 1.45 -7.19
CA LYS A 137 -3.50 2.00 -8.39
C LYS A 137 -4.81 2.70 -8.03
N PRO A 138 -4.92 4.01 -8.36
CA PRO A 138 -3.84 4.87 -8.85
C PRO A 138 -2.78 5.13 -7.76
N LEU A 139 -1.57 5.45 -8.16
CA LEU A 139 -0.52 5.93 -7.25
C LEU A 139 -0.80 7.37 -6.84
N ASP A 140 -0.32 7.76 -5.66
CA ASP A 140 -0.25 9.17 -5.25
C ASP A 140 0.99 9.81 -5.89
N GLU A 141 0.82 10.28 -7.11
CA GLU A 141 1.90 10.89 -7.89
C GLU A 141 2.42 12.18 -7.26
N GLU A 142 1.56 12.96 -6.58
CA GLU A 142 1.97 14.18 -5.87
C GLU A 142 2.89 13.83 -4.70
N MET A 143 2.50 12.88 -3.87
CA MET A 143 3.33 12.41 -2.76
C MET A 143 4.66 11.81 -3.26
N LEU A 144 4.63 11.05 -4.33
CA LEU A 144 5.85 10.46 -4.91
C LEU A 144 6.77 11.52 -5.51
N ASP A 145 6.23 12.55 -6.14
CA ASP A 145 6.98 13.70 -6.68
C ASP A 145 7.67 14.48 -5.54
N GLU A 146 6.96 14.74 -4.43
CA GLU A 146 7.56 15.36 -3.25
C GLU A 146 8.68 14.50 -2.65
N ILE A 147 8.48 13.18 -2.57
CA ILE A 147 9.48 12.24 -2.08
C ILE A 147 10.71 12.22 -3.00
N GLY A 148 10.53 12.17 -4.32
CA GLY A 148 11.60 12.18 -5.30
C GLY A 148 12.45 13.45 -5.25
N LYS A 149 11.83 14.61 -4.99
CA LYS A 149 12.52 15.89 -4.79
C LYS A 149 13.29 15.97 -3.48
N LYS A 150 12.76 15.37 -2.42
CA LYS A 150 13.27 15.50 -1.04
C LYS A 150 14.35 14.49 -0.69
N PHE A 151 14.23 13.24 -1.15
CA PHE A 151 15.07 12.15 -0.70
C PHE A 151 15.93 11.56 -1.81
N LYS A 152 17.23 11.37 -1.51
CA LYS A 152 18.16 10.65 -2.39
C LYS A 152 18.09 9.12 -2.23
N ASN A 153 17.59 8.66 -1.09
CA ASN A 153 17.49 7.25 -0.76
C ASN A 153 16.06 6.91 -0.45
N ILE A 154 15.50 6.01 -1.25
CA ILE A 154 14.15 5.51 -1.11
C ILE A 154 14.20 4.00 -0.92
N VAL A 155 13.52 3.48 0.09
CA VAL A 155 13.39 2.05 0.38
C VAL A 155 11.93 1.67 0.27
N THR A 156 11.62 0.65 -0.51
CA THR A 156 10.26 0.12 -0.65
C THR A 156 10.14 -1.20 0.09
N ILE A 157 9.05 -1.39 0.83
CA ILE A 157 8.77 -2.61 1.59
C ILE A 157 7.34 -3.05 1.28
N GLU A 158 7.21 -4.22 0.69
CA GLU A 158 5.93 -4.85 0.37
C GLU A 158 5.94 -6.35 0.73
N ASP A 159 4.79 -6.88 1.08
CA ASP A 159 4.57 -8.32 1.20
C ASP A 159 4.03 -8.87 -0.11
N GLY A 160 4.91 -8.93 -1.10
CA GLY A 160 4.58 -9.24 -2.50
C GLY A 160 5.77 -9.80 -3.25
N VAL A 161 5.88 -9.48 -4.53
CA VAL A 161 6.99 -9.91 -5.40
C VAL A 161 7.79 -8.71 -5.90
N LEU A 162 9.09 -8.90 -6.04
CA LEU A 162 10.01 -7.86 -6.48
C LEU A 162 9.66 -7.34 -7.89
N LYS A 163 9.28 -8.25 -8.81
CA LYS A 163 8.96 -7.91 -10.21
C LYS A 163 7.49 -7.57 -10.38
N GLY A 164 7.21 -6.36 -10.82
CA GLY A 164 5.85 -5.89 -11.12
C GLY A 164 5.03 -5.46 -9.90
N GLY A 165 5.56 -5.58 -8.67
CA GLY A 165 4.91 -5.14 -7.44
C GLY A 165 4.97 -3.62 -7.23
N MET A 166 4.82 -3.21 -5.96
CA MET A 166 4.84 -1.80 -5.56
C MET A 166 6.19 -1.14 -5.84
N GLY A 167 7.30 -1.82 -5.51
CA GLY A 167 8.63 -1.31 -5.76
C GLY A 167 8.89 -1.03 -7.24
N SER A 168 8.40 -1.91 -8.14
CA SER A 168 8.46 -1.68 -9.59
C SER A 168 7.65 -0.46 -10.01
N ALA A 169 6.44 -0.28 -9.48
CA ALA A 169 5.59 0.86 -9.80
C ALA A 169 6.24 2.19 -9.39
N ILE A 170 6.87 2.22 -8.23
CA ILE A 170 7.60 3.40 -7.75
C ILE A 170 8.82 3.68 -8.62
N LEU A 171 9.60 2.65 -8.97
CA LEU A 171 10.77 2.82 -9.86
C LEU A 171 10.37 3.32 -11.24
N GLU A 172 9.29 2.82 -11.82
CA GLU A 172 8.72 3.29 -13.08
C GLU A 172 8.39 4.79 -12.98
N PHE A 173 7.62 5.20 -11.95
CA PHE A 173 7.28 6.60 -11.72
C PHE A 173 8.53 7.48 -11.55
N MET A 174 9.48 7.08 -10.70
CA MET A 174 10.70 7.85 -10.45
C MET A 174 11.52 8.01 -11.73
N SER A 175 11.63 6.95 -12.55
CA SER A 175 12.31 7.00 -13.85
C SER A 175 11.62 7.93 -14.83
N ASP A 176 10.30 7.86 -14.95
CA ASP A 176 9.52 8.70 -15.86
C ASP A 176 9.60 10.19 -15.50
N GLN A 177 9.71 10.51 -14.20
CA GLN A 177 9.91 11.88 -13.71
C GLN A 177 11.38 12.33 -13.70
N GLY A 178 12.30 11.45 -14.04
CA GLY A 178 13.74 11.77 -14.07
C GLY A 178 14.42 11.84 -12.71
N TYR A 179 13.85 11.25 -11.68
CA TYR A 179 14.50 11.07 -10.38
C TYR A 179 15.49 9.90 -10.45
N THR A 180 16.78 10.17 -10.12
CA THR A 180 17.88 9.19 -10.17
C THR A 180 18.60 9.08 -8.83
#